data_813cd06118199cc0053680803d2abf1f
#
_entry.id   813cd06118199cc0053680803d2abf1f
#
_cell.length_a   1.000
_cell.length_b   1.000
_cell.length_c   1.000
_cell.angle_alpha   90.00
_cell.angle_beta   90.00
_cell.angle_gamma   90.00
#
_symmetry.space_group_name_H-M   'P 1'
#
loop_
_entity.id
_entity.type
_entity.pdbx_description
1 polymer ?
#
loop_
_entity_poly.entity_id
_entity_poly.type
_entity_poly.pdbx_seq_one_letter_code
_entity_poly.pdbx_strand_id
1 'polypeptide(L)'
;MALFRRGRVWWMGFSYHGKQVRRSTEVTDKKLAEKIYHKVMVQIAEGKWYPPEPGADKTVRELLERYLTDYSAPNKAPTTHHSDTSRAQHLIRAFGDLPLREMRPSLLAAHKSKRRAGGAAAKTINNELTLLSHAFQLAVKEWEWVAENPVQKVSKEKVRNLIERWLTAEEERRLLAASPVWLQEIIVFAANTGLRQSEILNLQWCNVDLFRRTITLLEQKNGGRDTLPVNAKTLAVLKARAKVRSLKTDYVFFNGAGNRMDARDLLRVFYPVMKKADVKRFRFHDLRHTFATRLVQAGADIYTVQKLGRGKRSRW
;
A
#
# COMPACT_ATOMS: atom_id res chain seq x y z
N MET A 1 -29.91 42.39 2.67
CA MET A 1 -29.97 41.42 3.79
C MET A 1 -31.41 41.02 3.96
N ALA A 2 -31.77 39.78 3.79
CA ALA A 2 -33.17 39.36 3.89
C ALA A 2 -33.29 37.88 4.25
N LEU A 3 -34.27 37.62 5.14
CA LEU A 3 -34.94 36.32 5.23
C LEU A 3 -36.03 36.29 4.17
N PHE A 4 -36.05 35.24 3.38
CA PHE A 4 -37.05 35.02 2.33
C PHE A 4 -37.51 33.57 2.33
N ARG A 5 -38.72 33.34 1.85
CA ARG A 5 -39.32 32.01 1.80
C ARG A 5 -39.13 31.39 0.43
N ARG A 6 -38.67 30.11 0.39
CA ARG A 6 -38.57 29.33 -0.82
C ARG A 6 -39.27 27.99 -0.60
N GLY A 7 -40.44 27.85 -1.17
CA GLY A 7 -41.34 26.73 -0.87
C GLY A 7 -41.86 26.83 0.58
N ARG A 8 -41.69 25.73 1.35
CA ARG A 8 -42.09 25.68 2.77
C ARG A 8 -41.01 26.13 3.75
N VAL A 9 -39.76 26.33 3.30
CA VAL A 9 -38.60 26.59 4.17
C VAL A 9 -38.15 28.05 4.05
N TRP A 10 -37.69 28.61 5.18
CA TRP A 10 -37.08 29.92 5.21
C TRP A 10 -35.62 29.89 4.79
N TRP A 11 -35.21 30.89 4.05
CA TRP A 11 -33.84 31.08 3.56
C TRP A 11 -33.31 32.44 4.05
N MET A 12 -32.01 32.48 4.30
CA MET A 12 -31.28 33.69 4.64
C MET A 12 -30.33 34.09 3.52
N GLY A 13 -30.26 35.42 3.27
CA GLY A 13 -29.33 36.02 2.31
C GLY A 13 -28.50 37.10 2.95
N PHE A 14 -27.20 37.06 2.82
CA PHE A 14 -26.27 38.07 3.34
C PHE A 14 -25.01 38.14 2.48
N SER A 15 -24.21 39.24 2.62
CA SER A 15 -22.91 39.35 1.95
C SER A 15 -21.81 38.95 2.94
N TYR A 16 -20.86 38.14 2.43
CA TYR A 16 -19.67 37.73 3.18
C TYR A 16 -18.45 37.86 2.28
N HIS A 17 -17.44 38.61 2.69
CA HIS A 17 -16.27 38.97 1.88
C HIS A 17 -16.60 39.39 0.42
N GLY A 18 -17.63 40.23 0.26
CA GLY A 18 -18.06 40.71 -1.05
C GLY A 18 -18.88 39.76 -1.90
N LYS A 19 -19.06 38.52 -1.47
CA LYS A 19 -19.88 37.50 -2.15
C LYS A 19 -21.27 37.40 -1.54
N GLN A 20 -22.31 37.30 -2.37
CA GLN A 20 -23.67 37.04 -1.91
C GLN A 20 -23.82 35.56 -1.52
N VAL A 21 -24.16 35.30 -0.26
CA VAL A 21 -24.45 33.99 0.28
C VAL A 21 -25.95 33.83 0.48
N ARG A 22 -26.52 32.72 -0.03
CA ARG A 22 -27.91 32.34 0.19
C ARG A 22 -27.94 30.93 0.82
N ARG A 23 -28.61 30.81 1.98
CA ARG A 23 -28.63 29.53 2.70
C ARG A 23 -30.01 29.23 3.24
N SER A 24 -30.41 27.95 3.22
CA SER A 24 -31.59 27.47 3.91
C SER A 24 -31.38 27.52 5.42
N THR A 25 -32.42 27.91 6.16
CA THR A 25 -32.46 27.76 7.61
C THR A 25 -32.95 26.40 8.05
N GLU A 26 -33.41 25.57 7.10
CA GLU A 26 -33.98 24.23 7.29
C GLU A 26 -35.25 24.19 8.16
N VAL A 27 -35.81 25.36 8.47
CA VAL A 27 -37.02 25.48 9.29
C VAL A 27 -38.14 26.15 8.53
N THR A 28 -39.38 25.79 8.90
CA THR A 28 -40.62 26.35 8.33
C THR A 28 -41.17 27.49 9.18
N ASP A 29 -40.78 27.56 10.44
CA ASP A 29 -41.20 28.63 11.38
C ASP A 29 -40.34 29.88 11.20
N LYS A 30 -41.00 31.04 11.04
CA LYS A 30 -40.38 32.34 10.82
C LYS A 30 -39.56 32.82 12.03
N LYS A 31 -40.09 32.66 13.23
CA LYS A 31 -39.41 33.14 14.45
C LYS A 31 -38.12 32.34 14.71
N LEU A 32 -38.15 31.07 14.43
CA LEU A 32 -36.95 30.20 14.53
C LEU A 32 -35.95 30.55 13.45
N ALA A 33 -36.38 30.82 12.22
CA ALA A 33 -35.51 31.26 11.13
C ALA A 33 -34.81 32.60 11.45
N GLU A 34 -35.53 33.54 12.07
CA GLU A 34 -34.97 34.81 12.55
C GLU A 34 -33.88 34.59 13.60
N LYS A 35 -34.12 33.74 14.58
CA LYS A 35 -33.10 33.37 15.59
C LYS A 35 -31.84 32.77 14.96
N ILE A 36 -32.02 31.88 13.98
CA ILE A 36 -30.90 31.26 13.24
C ILE A 36 -30.14 32.35 12.47
N TYR A 37 -30.85 33.24 11.77
CA TYR A 37 -30.23 34.33 11.03
C TYR A 37 -29.41 35.24 11.93
N HIS A 38 -29.98 35.70 13.06
CA HIS A 38 -29.24 36.51 14.03
C HIS A 38 -28.02 35.84 14.59
N LYS A 39 -28.11 34.53 14.91
CA LYS A 39 -26.94 33.74 15.36
C LYS A 39 -25.83 33.72 14.30
N VAL A 40 -26.19 33.53 13.04
CA VAL A 40 -25.21 33.52 11.91
C VAL A 40 -24.60 34.92 11.77
N MET A 41 -25.37 35.99 11.87
CA MET A 41 -24.86 37.36 11.78
C MET A 41 -23.89 37.71 12.91
N VAL A 42 -24.16 37.26 14.13
CA VAL A 42 -23.24 37.40 15.28
C VAL A 42 -21.92 36.62 14.98
N GLN A 43 -22.01 35.39 14.49
CA GLN A 43 -20.82 34.63 14.14
C GLN A 43 -19.98 35.26 13.02
N ILE A 44 -20.63 35.93 12.06
CA ILE A 44 -19.95 36.70 11.00
C ILE A 44 -19.22 37.92 11.64
N ALA A 45 -19.88 38.64 12.51
CA ALA A 45 -19.32 39.79 13.18
C ALA A 45 -18.13 39.44 14.12
N GLU A 46 -18.18 38.26 14.73
CA GLU A 46 -17.11 37.72 15.56
C GLU A 46 -15.97 37.06 14.73
N GLY A 47 -16.06 37.00 13.38
CA GLY A 47 -15.11 36.32 12.52
C GLY A 47 -15.11 34.79 12.66
N LYS A 48 -16.15 34.22 13.29
CA LYS A 48 -16.28 32.79 13.57
C LYS A 48 -17.15 32.05 12.54
N TRP A 49 -17.80 32.79 11.64
CA TRP A 49 -18.63 32.19 10.61
C TRP A 49 -17.80 31.86 9.38
N TYR A 50 -17.91 30.61 8.91
CA TYR A 50 -17.34 30.17 7.65
C TYR A 50 -18.47 29.64 6.76
N PRO A 51 -18.47 29.92 5.44
CA PRO A 51 -19.41 29.28 4.53
C PRO A 51 -19.29 27.75 4.66
N PRO A 52 -20.42 27.02 4.56
CA PRO A 52 -20.33 25.56 4.59
C PRO A 52 -19.45 25.12 3.41
N GLU A 53 -18.49 24.31 3.73
CA GLU A 53 -17.59 23.75 2.72
C GLU A 53 -18.40 22.92 1.69
N PRO A 54 -18.05 23.00 0.39
CA PRO A 54 -18.81 22.34 -0.68
C PRO A 54 -18.88 20.83 -0.60
N GLY A 55 -18.59 20.19 0.46
CA GLY A 55 -18.62 18.74 0.65
C GLY A 55 -18.91 18.35 2.09
N ALA A 56 -19.33 19.33 2.93
CA ALA A 56 -19.56 19.08 4.36
C ALA A 56 -20.62 18.02 4.64
N ASP A 57 -21.58 17.83 3.73
CA ASP A 57 -22.63 16.81 3.81
C ASP A 57 -22.22 15.48 3.15
N LYS A 58 -21.07 15.43 2.49
CA LYS A 58 -20.54 14.19 1.93
C LYS A 58 -20.17 13.22 3.05
N THR A 59 -20.40 11.93 2.75
CA THR A 59 -20.10 10.84 3.68
C THR A 59 -18.69 10.28 3.48
N VAL A 60 -18.21 9.54 4.47
CA VAL A 60 -16.93 8.80 4.35
C VAL A 60 -17.00 7.74 3.24
N ARG A 61 -18.18 7.16 2.99
CA ARG A 61 -18.42 6.24 1.87
C ARG A 61 -18.14 6.94 0.54
N GLU A 62 -18.79 8.07 0.28
CA GLU A 62 -18.60 8.85 -0.95
C GLU A 62 -17.13 9.30 -1.13
N LEU A 63 -16.48 9.68 -0.02
CA LEU A 63 -15.06 10.00 -0.03
C LEU A 63 -14.19 8.84 -0.51
N LEU A 64 -14.42 7.66 0.06
CA LEU A 64 -13.59 6.48 -0.23
C LEU A 64 -13.91 5.90 -1.62
N GLU A 65 -15.16 5.90 -2.05
CA GLU A 65 -15.57 5.49 -3.39
C GLU A 65 -14.93 6.40 -4.45
N ARG A 66 -15.03 7.72 -4.28
CA ARG A 66 -14.36 8.68 -5.15
C ARG A 66 -12.85 8.49 -5.17
N TYR A 67 -12.24 8.28 -4.00
CA TYR A 67 -10.81 8.00 -3.91
C TYR A 67 -10.41 6.75 -4.71
N LEU A 68 -11.20 5.69 -4.63
CA LEU A 68 -10.90 4.45 -5.36
C LEU A 68 -11.03 4.64 -6.86
N THR A 69 -12.06 5.37 -7.32
CA THR A 69 -12.35 5.58 -8.74
C THR A 69 -11.41 6.61 -9.36
N ASP A 70 -11.32 7.80 -8.76
CA ASP A 70 -10.67 8.96 -9.40
C ASP A 70 -9.15 8.98 -9.16
N TYR A 71 -8.69 8.35 -8.08
CA TYR A 71 -7.26 8.36 -7.76
C TYR A 71 -6.62 6.97 -7.76
N SER A 72 -7.15 6.00 -6.99
CA SER A 72 -6.46 4.73 -6.77
C SER A 72 -6.41 3.87 -8.05
N ALA A 73 -7.50 3.78 -8.79
CA ALA A 73 -7.55 2.98 -10.03
C ALA A 73 -6.62 3.53 -11.12
N PRO A 74 -6.64 4.83 -11.47
CA PRO A 74 -5.81 5.35 -12.56
C PRO A 74 -4.33 5.51 -12.18
N ASN A 75 -4.02 5.79 -10.90
CA ASN A 75 -2.66 6.20 -10.50
C ASN A 75 -1.84 5.12 -9.80
N LYS A 76 -2.44 3.96 -9.46
CA LYS A 76 -1.75 2.90 -8.72
C LYS A 76 -1.71 1.58 -9.49
N ALA A 77 -0.70 0.77 -9.18
CA ALA A 77 -0.65 -0.59 -9.71
C ALA A 77 -1.91 -1.39 -9.31
N PRO A 78 -2.43 -2.30 -10.17
CA PRO A 78 -3.65 -3.07 -9.92
C PRO A 78 -3.67 -3.78 -8.55
N THR A 79 -2.53 -4.34 -8.13
CA THR A 79 -2.39 -5.00 -6.82
C THR A 79 -2.51 -4.02 -5.64
N THR A 80 -2.05 -2.78 -5.82
CA THR A 80 -2.18 -1.73 -4.80
C THR A 80 -3.63 -1.24 -4.74
N HIS A 81 -4.27 -1.01 -5.88
CA HIS A 81 -5.68 -0.66 -5.96
C HIS A 81 -6.57 -1.73 -5.31
N HIS A 82 -6.35 -3.02 -5.59
CA HIS A 82 -7.05 -4.11 -4.94
C HIS A 82 -6.88 -4.09 -3.41
N SER A 83 -5.66 -3.83 -2.93
CA SER A 83 -5.39 -3.67 -1.49
C SER A 83 -6.09 -2.45 -0.90
N ASP A 84 -6.15 -1.35 -1.62
CA ASP A 84 -6.85 -0.13 -1.20
C ASP A 84 -8.37 -0.37 -1.13
N THR A 85 -8.94 -1.10 -2.09
CA THR A 85 -10.35 -1.50 -2.07
C THR A 85 -10.68 -2.31 -0.81
N SER A 86 -9.86 -3.30 -0.48
CA SER A 86 -10.04 -4.10 0.74
C SER A 86 -9.96 -3.24 2.02
N ARG A 87 -9.01 -2.29 2.10
CA ARG A 87 -8.88 -1.37 3.24
C ARG A 87 -10.06 -0.40 3.33
N ALA A 88 -10.50 0.14 2.19
CA ALA A 88 -11.67 1.02 2.12
C ALA A 88 -12.93 0.33 2.65
N GLN A 89 -13.15 -0.95 2.33
CA GLN A 89 -14.28 -1.70 2.85
C GLN A 89 -14.30 -1.78 4.39
N HIS A 90 -13.15 -1.94 5.05
CA HIS A 90 -13.06 -1.91 6.51
C HIS A 90 -13.44 -0.54 7.08
N LEU A 91 -13.02 0.55 6.43
CA LEU A 91 -13.35 1.92 6.83
C LEU A 91 -14.81 2.27 6.54
N ILE A 92 -15.38 1.83 5.41
CA ILE A 92 -16.78 2.01 5.07
C ILE A 92 -17.70 1.27 6.06
N ARG A 93 -17.34 0.06 6.48
CA ARG A 93 -18.10 -0.65 7.54
C ARG A 93 -18.06 0.09 8.89
N ALA A 94 -17.02 0.85 9.16
CA ALA A 94 -16.87 1.57 10.43
C ALA A 94 -17.50 2.96 10.41
N PHE A 95 -17.45 3.66 9.27
CA PHE A 95 -17.72 5.10 9.16
C PHE A 95 -18.53 5.48 7.93
N GLY A 96 -18.96 4.53 7.07
CA GLY A 96 -19.45 4.82 5.73
C GLY A 96 -20.51 5.92 5.67
N ASP A 97 -21.48 5.89 6.57
CA ASP A 97 -22.60 6.81 6.56
C ASP A 97 -22.35 8.08 7.41
N LEU A 98 -21.15 8.20 8.02
CA LEU A 98 -20.77 9.37 8.79
C LEU A 98 -20.46 10.55 7.86
N PRO A 99 -21.07 11.74 8.06
CA PRO A 99 -20.70 12.95 7.35
C PRO A 99 -19.24 13.33 7.61
N LEU A 100 -18.53 13.83 6.58
CA LEU A 100 -17.11 14.20 6.70
C LEU A 100 -16.86 15.24 7.80
N ARG A 101 -17.76 16.19 7.98
CA ARG A 101 -17.70 17.21 9.04
C ARG A 101 -17.73 16.63 10.47
N GLU A 102 -18.25 15.42 10.64
CA GLU A 102 -18.35 14.74 11.93
C GLU A 102 -17.18 13.81 12.22
N MET A 103 -16.30 13.61 11.24
CA MET A 103 -15.11 12.79 11.43
C MET A 103 -14.13 13.48 12.38
N ARG A 104 -13.97 12.90 13.56
CA ARG A 104 -13.11 13.42 14.64
C ARG A 104 -11.96 12.48 14.96
N PRO A 105 -10.82 13.00 15.44
CA PRO A 105 -9.70 12.15 15.88
C PRO A 105 -10.09 11.11 16.93
N SER A 106 -11.06 11.40 17.80
CA SER A 106 -11.56 10.47 18.83
C SER A 106 -12.22 9.23 18.22
N LEU A 107 -13.01 9.38 17.13
CA LEU A 107 -13.61 8.25 16.41
C LEU A 107 -12.56 7.36 15.77
N LEU A 108 -11.51 7.96 15.21
CA LEU A 108 -10.37 7.22 14.63
C LEU A 108 -9.58 6.48 15.72
N ALA A 109 -9.40 7.07 16.89
CA ALA A 109 -8.77 6.43 18.03
C ALA A 109 -9.60 5.22 18.53
N ALA A 110 -10.92 5.37 18.61
CA ALA A 110 -11.84 4.29 18.94
C ALA A 110 -11.80 3.14 17.91
N HIS A 111 -11.77 3.49 16.61
CA HIS A 111 -11.60 2.52 15.52
C HIS A 111 -10.30 1.73 15.66
N LYS A 112 -9.17 2.38 15.91
CA LYS A 112 -7.89 1.70 16.16
C LYS A 112 -8.01 0.68 17.29
N SER A 113 -8.62 1.07 18.42
CA SER A 113 -8.82 0.18 19.59
C SER A 113 -9.70 -1.01 19.22
N LYS A 114 -10.81 -0.79 18.52
CA LYS A 114 -11.71 -1.84 18.04
C LYS A 114 -10.99 -2.81 17.07
N ARG A 115 -10.22 -2.28 16.11
CA ARG A 115 -9.44 -3.10 15.16
C ARG A 115 -8.40 -3.95 15.89
N ARG A 116 -7.72 -3.38 16.89
CA ARG A 116 -6.74 -4.10 17.73
C ARG A 116 -7.39 -5.20 18.53
N ALA A 117 -8.53 -4.92 19.18
CA ALA A 117 -9.31 -5.93 19.91
C ALA A 117 -9.78 -7.07 18.99
N GLY A 118 -10.08 -6.76 17.72
CA GLY A 118 -10.41 -7.74 16.68
C GLY A 118 -9.19 -8.45 16.07
N GLY A 119 -7.99 -8.34 16.65
CA GLY A 119 -6.79 -9.07 16.23
C GLY A 119 -6.07 -8.49 15.00
N ALA A 120 -6.42 -7.29 14.53
CA ALA A 120 -5.73 -6.68 13.39
C ALA A 120 -4.31 -6.25 13.78
N ALA A 121 -3.33 -6.58 12.95
CA ALA A 121 -1.94 -6.19 13.18
C ALA A 121 -1.77 -4.65 13.10
N ALA A 122 -0.87 -4.09 13.90
CA ALA A 122 -0.56 -2.66 13.94
C ALA A 122 -0.27 -2.08 12.53
N LYS A 123 0.44 -2.81 11.69
CA LYS A 123 0.72 -2.40 10.29
C LYS A 123 -0.55 -2.32 9.46
N THR A 124 -1.51 -3.23 9.65
CA THR A 124 -2.79 -3.23 8.94
C THR A 124 -3.61 -1.99 9.31
N ILE A 125 -3.71 -1.71 10.60
CA ILE A 125 -4.40 -0.51 11.12
C ILE A 125 -3.76 0.76 10.54
N ASN A 126 -2.43 0.85 10.56
CA ASN A 126 -1.70 1.99 9.99
C ASN A 126 -1.92 2.15 8.48
N ASN A 127 -2.08 1.05 7.75
CA ASN A 127 -2.38 1.10 6.32
C ASN A 127 -3.79 1.62 6.05
N GLU A 128 -4.78 1.24 6.87
CA GLU A 128 -6.15 1.78 6.82
C GLU A 128 -6.14 3.29 7.06
N LEU A 129 -5.46 3.75 8.14
CA LEU A 129 -5.32 5.18 8.44
C LEU A 129 -4.57 5.95 7.34
N THR A 130 -3.55 5.33 6.73
CA THR A 130 -2.80 5.97 5.64
C THR A 130 -3.66 6.16 4.40
N LEU A 131 -4.50 5.19 4.06
CA LEU A 131 -5.47 5.32 2.97
C LEU A 131 -6.47 6.43 3.25
N LEU A 132 -7.09 6.43 4.43
CA LEU A 132 -8.07 7.43 4.84
C LEU A 132 -7.45 8.84 4.88
N SER A 133 -6.23 8.96 5.42
CA SER A 133 -5.50 10.23 5.44
C SER A 133 -5.24 10.77 4.04
N HIS A 134 -4.91 9.89 3.08
CA HIS A 134 -4.69 10.31 1.70
C HIS A 134 -6.00 10.73 1.02
N ALA A 135 -7.10 10.02 1.24
CA ALA A 135 -8.41 10.39 0.74
C ALA A 135 -8.85 11.77 1.29
N PHE A 136 -8.69 12.02 2.59
CA PHE A 136 -8.94 13.34 3.18
C PHE A 136 -8.00 14.42 2.64
N GLN A 137 -6.74 14.09 2.33
CA GLN A 137 -5.80 15.04 1.74
C GLN A 137 -6.27 15.53 0.36
N LEU A 138 -6.83 14.63 -0.48
CA LEU A 138 -7.44 14.97 -1.76
C LEU A 138 -8.73 15.79 -1.55
N ALA A 139 -9.54 15.40 -0.56
CA ALA A 139 -10.74 16.16 -0.20
C ALA A 139 -10.43 17.60 0.24
N VAL A 140 -9.29 17.85 0.87
CA VAL A 140 -8.83 19.20 1.23
C VAL A 140 -8.26 19.94 0.03
N LYS A 141 -7.38 19.30 -0.76
CA LYS A 141 -6.54 19.99 -1.75
C LYS A 141 -7.18 20.12 -3.13
N GLU A 142 -7.92 19.10 -3.54
CA GLU A 142 -8.39 18.98 -4.92
C GLU A 142 -9.91 19.04 -5.02
N TRP A 143 -10.62 18.49 -4.03
CA TRP A 143 -12.08 18.43 -4.08
C TRP A 143 -12.77 19.54 -3.27
N GLU A 144 -12.01 20.22 -2.41
CA GLU A 144 -12.51 21.31 -1.56
C GLU A 144 -13.74 20.91 -0.71
N TRP A 145 -13.78 19.63 -0.28
CA TRP A 145 -14.91 19.11 0.50
C TRP A 145 -14.80 19.40 1.99
N VAL A 146 -13.58 19.53 2.49
CA VAL A 146 -13.29 19.78 3.91
C VAL A 146 -12.06 20.69 4.06
N ALA A 147 -12.02 21.51 5.12
CA ALA A 147 -10.90 22.42 5.38
C ALA A 147 -9.65 21.70 5.90
N GLU A 148 -9.82 20.64 6.68
CA GLU A 148 -8.70 19.96 7.31
C GLU A 148 -8.81 18.43 7.26
N ASN A 149 -7.68 17.77 7.42
CA ASN A 149 -7.58 16.31 7.47
C ASN A 149 -7.53 15.83 8.94
N PRO A 150 -8.61 15.27 9.48
CA PRO A 150 -8.68 14.87 10.89
C PRO A 150 -7.73 13.71 11.23
N VAL A 151 -7.33 12.92 10.22
CA VAL A 151 -6.46 11.74 10.42
C VAL A 151 -5.04 12.15 10.80
N GLN A 152 -4.60 13.34 10.40
CA GLN A 152 -3.25 13.85 10.75
C GLN A 152 -3.07 14.06 12.25
N LYS A 153 -4.16 14.30 12.99
CA LYS A 153 -4.15 14.48 14.44
C LYS A 153 -4.09 13.15 15.21
N VAL A 154 -4.06 12.02 14.50
CA VAL A 154 -4.05 10.67 15.11
C VAL A 154 -2.71 10.00 14.94
N SER A 155 -2.09 9.61 16.05
CA SER A 155 -0.82 8.86 16.02
C SER A 155 -0.99 7.45 15.46
N LYS A 156 -0.02 7.01 14.68
CA LYS A 156 0.05 5.64 14.17
C LYS A 156 0.42 4.65 15.26
N GLU A 157 0.03 3.40 15.07
CA GLU A 157 0.44 2.29 15.93
C GLU A 157 1.95 2.05 15.81
N LYS A 158 2.60 1.73 16.94
CA LYS A 158 4.01 1.32 16.93
C LYS A 158 4.14 -0.05 16.26
N VAL A 159 4.87 -0.12 15.16
CA VAL A 159 5.13 -1.37 14.43
C VAL A 159 6.53 -1.87 14.77
N ARG A 160 6.60 -3.01 15.42
CA ARG A 160 7.87 -3.71 15.68
C ARG A 160 8.05 -4.78 14.60
N ASN A 161 8.75 -4.47 13.52
CA ASN A 161 8.96 -5.35 12.36
C ASN A 161 10.44 -5.64 12.10
N LEU A 162 11.26 -5.65 13.12
CA LEU A 162 12.64 -6.11 12.98
C LEU A 162 12.61 -7.65 12.82
N ILE A 163 12.62 -8.13 11.62
CA ILE A 163 12.84 -9.54 11.30
C ILE A 163 14.25 -9.63 10.74
N GLU A 164 15.21 -9.83 11.62
CA GLU A 164 16.58 -10.14 11.27
C GLU A 164 16.71 -11.66 11.14
N ARG A 165 16.33 -12.19 9.99
CA ARG A 165 16.37 -13.63 9.73
C ARG A 165 17.05 -13.91 8.41
N TRP A 166 18.12 -14.70 8.45
CA TRP A 166 18.79 -15.24 7.27
C TRP A 166 18.93 -16.74 7.40
N LEU A 167 19.20 -17.43 6.32
CA LEU A 167 19.36 -18.88 6.26
C LEU A 167 20.79 -19.24 6.60
N THR A 168 21.00 -20.06 7.61
CA THR A 168 22.31 -20.61 7.91
C THR A 168 22.71 -21.66 6.85
N ALA A 169 24.00 -21.98 6.72
CA ALA A 169 24.45 -23.00 5.76
C ALA A 169 23.82 -24.35 6.02
N GLU A 170 23.65 -24.73 7.29
CA GLU A 170 23.03 -25.99 7.67
C GLU A 170 21.53 -26.02 7.37
N GLU A 171 20.82 -24.95 7.65
CA GLU A 171 19.40 -24.82 7.27
C GLU A 171 19.21 -24.85 5.77
N GLU A 172 20.10 -24.19 5.00
CA GLU A 172 20.06 -24.22 3.53
C GLU A 172 20.25 -25.66 3.02
N ARG A 173 21.22 -26.39 3.56
CA ARG A 173 21.45 -27.79 3.19
C ARG A 173 20.22 -28.66 3.44
N ARG A 174 19.60 -28.56 4.61
CA ARG A 174 18.36 -29.29 4.93
C ARG A 174 17.19 -28.87 4.05
N LEU A 175 17.04 -27.58 3.79
CA LEU A 175 15.98 -27.04 2.96
C LEU A 175 16.11 -27.55 1.51
N LEU A 176 17.30 -27.51 0.95
CA LEU A 176 17.57 -28.03 -0.40
C LEU A 176 17.34 -29.54 -0.48
N ALA A 177 17.83 -30.32 0.49
CA ALA A 177 17.64 -31.77 0.54
C ALA A 177 16.15 -32.18 0.60
N ALA A 178 15.30 -31.37 1.23
CA ALA A 178 13.87 -31.62 1.34
C ALA A 178 13.07 -31.09 0.13
N SER A 179 13.70 -30.29 -0.73
CA SER A 179 13.04 -29.61 -1.86
C SER A 179 13.06 -30.43 -3.15
N PRO A 180 12.00 -30.39 -3.97
CA PRO A 180 12.07 -30.90 -5.35
C PRO A 180 13.05 -30.05 -6.17
N VAL A 181 13.63 -30.62 -7.22
CA VAL A 181 14.71 -30.00 -8.01
C VAL A 181 14.40 -28.59 -8.50
N TRP A 182 13.21 -28.38 -9.04
CA TRP A 182 12.79 -27.06 -9.52
C TRP A 182 12.76 -25.99 -8.40
N LEU A 183 12.42 -26.40 -7.18
CA LEU A 183 12.38 -25.49 -6.03
C LEU A 183 13.79 -25.24 -5.47
N GLN A 184 14.68 -26.26 -5.49
CA GLN A 184 16.10 -26.09 -5.18
C GLN A 184 16.73 -25.01 -6.07
N GLU A 185 16.48 -25.08 -7.38
CA GLU A 185 16.99 -24.10 -8.35
C GLU A 185 16.53 -22.66 -8.00
N ILE A 186 15.24 -22.49 -7.67
CA ILE A 186 14.69 -21.17 -7.29
C ILE A 186 15.29 -20.70 -5.96
N ILE A 187 15.44 -21.56 -4.95
CA ILE A 187 16.02 -21.19 -3.65
C ILE A 187 17.49 -20.77 -3.83
N VAL A 188 18.29 -21.57 -4.54
CA VAL A 188 19.71 -21.25 -4.83
C VAL A 188 19.80 -19.94 -5.60
N PHE A 189 18.97 -19.78 -6.62
CA PHE A 189 18.92 -18.54 -7.42
C PHE A 189 18.58 -17.32 -6.56
N ALA A 190 17.52 -17.40 -5.74
CA ALA A 190 17.08 -16.31 -4.86
C ALA A 190 18.14 -15.94 -3.82
N ALA A 191 18.76 -16.94 -3.17
CA ALA A 191 19.79 -16.72 -2.13
C ALA A 191 21.11 -16.20 -2.68
N ASN A 192 21.34 -16.29 -4.00
CA ASN A 192 22.57 -15.83 -4.66
C ASN A 192 22.39 -14.61 -5.56
N THR A 193 21.18 -14.12 -5.78
CA THR A 193 20.90 -12.91 -6.55
C THR A 193 20.23 -11.82 -5.73
N GLY A 194 19.58 -12.16 -4.63
CA GLY A 194 18.80 -11.23 -3.82
C GLY A 194 17.58 -10.64 -4.53
N LEU A 195 17.16 -11.20 -5.65
CA LEU A 195 16.00 -10.73 -6.40
C LEU A 195 14.70 -10.95 -5.62
N ARG A 196 13.71 -10.08 -5.87
CA ARG A 196 12.38 -10.24 -5.30
C ARG A 196 11.68 -11.42 -5.95
N GLN A 197 10.77 -12.07 -5.22
CA GLN A 197 10.00 -13.21 -5.76
C GLN A 197 9.38 -12.89 -7.13
N SER A 198 8.75 -11.73 -7.28
CA SER A 198 8.15 -11.32 -8.55
C SER A 198 9.18 -11.11 -9.67
N GLU A 199 10.38 -10.64 -9.35
CA GLU A 199 11.48 -10.48 -10.33
C GLU A 199 12.00 -11.85 -10.81
N ILE A 200 12.11 -12.82 -9.90
CA ILE A 200 12.52 -14.20 -10.23
C ILE A 200 11.47 -14.87 -11.13
N LEU A 201 10.19 -14.80 -10.74
CA LEU A 201 9.11 -15.47 -11.47
C LEU A 201 8.75 -14.78 -12.80
N ASN A 202 9.17 -13.54 -12.99
CA ASN A 202 9.01 -12.79 -14.25
C ASN A 202 10.29 -12.75 -15.08
N LEU A 203 11.37 -13.40 -14.66
CA LEU A 203 12.63 -13.40 -15.40
C LEU A 203 12.46 -14.16 -16.71
N GLN A 204 12.78 -13.49 -17.83
CA GLN A 204 12.75 -14.05 -19.17
C GLN A 204 14.15 -14.26 -19.73
N TRP A 205 14.32 -15.17 -20.66
CA TRP A 205 15.61 -15.47 -21.27
C TRP A 205 16.21 -14.30 -22.05
N CYS A 206 15.40 -13.43 -22.64
CA CYS A 206 15.87 -12.20 -23.29
C CYS A 206 16.60 -11.25 -22.32
N ASN A 207 16.39 -11.41 -21.02
CA ASN A 207 17.03 -10.62 -19.96
C ASN A 207 18.24 -11.32 -19.34
N VAL A 208 18.66 -12.48 -19.85
CA VAL A 208 19.78 -13.29 -19.31
C VAL A 208 20.88 -13.40 -20.34
N ASP A 209 22.05 -12.88 -20.01
CA ASP A 209 23.27 -13.07 -20.80
C ASP A 209 24.19 -14.07 -20.11
N LEU A 210 24.19 -15.32 -20.60
CA LEU A 210 25.01 -16.39 -20.04
C LEU A 210 26.51 -16.20 -20.31
N PHE A 211 26.85 -15.51 -21.40
CA PHE A 211 28.24 -15.25 -21.77
C PHE A 211 28.85 -14.16 -20.89
N ARG A 212 28.14 -13.02 -20.78
CA ARG A 212 28.56 -11.91 -19.92
C ARG A 212 28.28 -12.17 -18.44
N ARG A 213 27.58 -13.23 -18.13
CA ARG A 213 27.13 -13.59 -16.77
C ARG A 213 26.35 -12.46 -16.10
N THR A 214 25.35 -11.95 -16.78
CA THR A 214 24.52 -10.85 -16.28
C THR A 214 23.04 -11.14 -16.43
N ILE A 215 22.26 -10.52 -15.55
CA ILE A 215 20.80 -10.46 -15.62
C ILE A 215 20.40 -8.98 -15.70
N THR A 216 19.62 -8.61 -16.68
CA THR A 216 19.06 -7.26 -16.84
C THR A 216 17.62 -7.25 -16.36
N LEU A 217 17.30 -6.35 -15.43
CA LEU A 217 15.96 -6.18 -14.90
C LEU A 217 15.40 -4.84 -15.35
N LEU A 218 14.16 -4.86 -15.82
CA LEU A 218 13.42 -3.65 -16.14
C LEU A 218 12.74 -3.14 -14.87
N GLU A 219 13.04 -1.91 -14.45
CA GLU A 219 12.32 -1.28 -13.34
C GLU A 219 10.92 -0.85 -13.78
N GLN A 220 9.90 -1.56 -13.32
CA GLN A 220 8.49 -1.29 -13.64
C GLN A 220 8.00 0.10 -13.20
N LYS A 221 8.68 0.74 -12.22
CA LYS A 221 8.22 2.03 -11.66
C LYS A 221 8.86 3.26 -12.28
N ASN A 222 10.09 3.17 -12.82
CA ASN A 222 10.84 4.35 -13.27
C ASN A 222 11.40 4.17 -14.70
N GLY A 223 11.08 3.08 -15.40
CA GLY A 223 11.61 2.80 -16.75
C GLY A 223 13.13 2.51 -16.81
N GLY A 224 13.80 2.43 -15.65
CA GLY A 224 15.23 2.15 -15.54
C GLY A 224 15.57 0.68 -15.84
N ARG A 225 16.76 0.46 -16.39
CA ARG A 225 17.37 -0.87 -16.54
C ARG A 225 18.44 -1.04 -15.48
N ASP A 226 18.43 -2.18 -14.82
CA ASP A 226 19.39 -2.52 -13.79
C ASP A 226 20.04 -3.87 -14.14
N THR A 227 21.37 -3.88 -14.32
CA THR A 227 22.11 -5.07 -14.71
C THR A 227 22.89 -5.61 -13.52
N LEU A 228 22.62 -6.86 -13.18
CA LEU A 228 23.25 -7.56 -12.06
C LEU A 228 24.21 -8.63 -12.55
N PRO A 229 25.44 -8.70 -12.01
CA PRO A 229 26.34 -9.82 -12.25
C PRO A 229 25.82 -11.07 -11.52
N VAL A 230 26.02 -12.24 -12.10
CA VAL A 230 25.68 -13.52 -11.48
C VAL A 230 26.92 -14.31 -11.11
N ASN A 231 26.90 -14.90 -9.91
CA ASN A 231 28.00 -15.75 -9.43
C ASN A 231 27.93 -17.16 -10.06
N ALA A 232 28.92 -17.98 -9.77
CA ALA A 232 29.03 -19.33 -10.34
C ALA A 232 27.82 -20.23 -10.00
N LYS A 233 27.26 -20.11 -8.79
CA LYS A 233 26.07 -20.89 -8.37
C LYS A 233 24.82 -20.49 -9.17
N THR A 234 24.59 -19.21 -9.34
CA THR A 234 23.49 -18.67 -10.16
C THR A 234 23.66 -19.07 -11.63
N LEU A 235 24.89 -18.98 -12.16
CA LEU A 235 25.20 -19.38 -13.53
C LEU A 235 24.93 -20.86 -13.75
N ALA A 236 25.28 -21.73 -12.79
CA ALA A 236 24.98 -23.16 -12.86
C ALA A 236 23.48 -23.46 -12.96
N VAL A 237 22.67 -22.76 -12.12
CA VAL A 237 21.20 -22.85 -12.20
C VAL A 237 20.69 -22.41 -13.58
N LEU A 238 21.15 -21.25 -14.08
CA LEU A 238 20.73 -20.75 -15.39
C LEU A 238 21.11 -21.71 -16.52
N LYS A 239 22.31 -22.30 -16.48
CA LYS A 239 22.73 -23.30 -17.46
C LYS A 239 21.89 -24.60 -17.39
N ALA A 240 21.53 -25.04 -16.19
CA ALA A 240 20.63 -26.19 -16.01
C ALA A 240 19.23 -25.87 -16.58
N ARG A 241 18.67 -24.71 -16.29
CA ARG A 241 17.39 -24.26 -16.83
C ARG A 241 17.40 -24.07 -18.34
N ALA A 242 18.51 -23.64 -18.92
CA ALA A 242 18.64 -23.50 -20.38
C ALA A 242 18.51 -24.87 -21.13
N LYS A 243 18.91 -25.99 -20.50
CA LYS A 243 18.77 -27.32 -21.08
C LYS A 243 17.33 -27.83 -21.14
N VAL A 244 16.46 -27.32 -20.26
CA VAL A 244 15.04 -27.72 -20.14
C VAL A 244 14.10 -26.59 -20.54
N ARG A 245 14.54 -25.71 -21.43
CA ARG A 245 13.79 -24.51 -21.86
C ARG A 245 12.45 -24.91 -22.46
N SER A 246 11.37 -24.24 -22.04
CA SER A 246 10.05 -24.48 -22.59
C SER A 246 9.89 -23.81 -23.96
N LEU A 247 9.25 -24.47 -24.90
CA LEU A 247 8.85 -23.87 -26.19
C LEU A 247 7.59 -23.01 -26.07
N LYS A 248 6.85 -23.13 -24.95
CA LYS A 248 5.59 -22.41 -24.74
C LYS A 248 5.79 -21.05 -24.08
N THR A 249 6.93 -20.80 -23.43
CA THR A 249 7.16 -19.58 -22.68
C THR A 249 8.63 -19.18 -22.66
N ASP A 250 8.89 -17.89 -22.61
CA ASP A 250 10.26 -17.38 -22.49
C ASP A 250 10.72 -17.19 -21.02
N TYR A 251 9.88 -17.54 -20.05
CA TYR A 251 10.26 -17.46 -18.63
C TYR A 251 11.34 -18.48 -18.27
N VAL A 252 12.32 -18.05 -17.46
CA VAL A 252 13.39 -18.93 -16.93
C VAL A 252 12.82 -19.97 -15.98
N PHE A 253 11.89 -19.56 -15.10
CA PHE A 253 11.19 -20.40 -14.14
C PHE A 253 9.71 -20.52 -14.53
N PHE A 254 9.28 -21.72 -14.88
CA PHE A 254 7.93 -22.01 -15.33
C PHE A 254 7.36 -23.23 -14.59
N ASN A 255 6.04 -23.38 -14.60
CA ASN A 255 5.34 -24.52 -13.98
C ASN A 255 5.36 -25.76 -14.88
N GLY A 256 4.86 -26.90 -14.37
CA GLY A 256 4.84 -28.17 -15.10
C GLY A 256 4.05 -28.15 -16.43
N ALA A 257 3.16 -27.17 -16.62
CA ALA A 257 2.42 -26.97 -17.87
C ALA A 257 3.17 -26.07 -18.88
N GLY A 258 4.38 -25.59 -18.53
CA GLY A 258 5.19 -24.70 -19.37
C GLY A 258 4.75 -23.25 -19.33
N ASN A 259 3.90 -22.85 -18.39
CA ASN A 259 3.44 -21.48 -18.22
C ASN A 259 4.22 -20.76 -17.13
N ARG A 260 4.09 -19.43 -17.07
CA ARG A 260 4.63 -18.62 -15.98
C ARG A 260 4.20 -19.20 -14.62
N MET A 261 5.14 -19.35 -13.71
CA MET A 261 4.86 -19.83 -12.35
C MET A 261 4.13 -18.76 -11.53
N ASP A 262 3.02 -19.13 -10.88
CA ASP A 262 2.32 -18.24 -9.95
C ASP A 262 3.04 -18.21 -8.58
N ALA A 263 3.04 -17.03 -7.96
CA ALA A 263 3.66 -16.82 -6.64
C ALA A 263 3.02 -17.68 -5.55
N ARG A 264 1.71 -17.93 -5.63
CA ARG A 264 0.98 -18.78 -4.67
C ARG A 264 1.36 -20.24 -4.83
N ASP A 265 1.55 -20.71 -6.06
CA ASP A 265 1.95 -22.09 -6.33
C ASP A 265 3.36 -22.37 -5.79
N LEU A 266 4.29 -21.44 -5.99
CA LEU A 266 5.61 -21.51 -5.38
C LEU A 266 5.52 -21.63 -3.85
N LEU A 267 4.77 -20.72 -3.19
CA LEU A 267 4.67 -20.68 -1.74
C LEU A 267 3.92 -21.90 -1.16
N ARG A 268 2.96 -22.46 -1.91
CA ARG A 268 2.22 -23.68 -1.52
C ARG A 268 3.15 -24.88 -1.39
N VAL A 269 4.24 -24.93 -2.14
CA VAL A 269 5.25 -25.99 -2.02
C VAL A 269 6.37 -25.58 -1.05
N PHE A 270 6.79 -24.32 -1.05
CA PHE A 270 7.88 -23.81 -0.23
C PHE A 270 7.63 -23.99 1.27
N TYR A 271 6.45 -23.59 1.78
CA TYR A 271 6.20 -23.67 3.22
C TYR A 271 6.11 -25.09 3.81
N PRO A 272 5.45 -26.08 3.16
CA PRO A 272 5.53 -27.48 3.61
C PRO A 272 6.96 -28.02 3.63
N VAL A 273 7.76 -27.69 2.60
CA VAL A 273 9.17 -28.11 2.51
C VAL A 273 9.99 -27.51 3.65
N MET A 274 9.80 -26.21 3.97
CA MET A 274 10.42 -25.58 5.11
C MET A 274 10.09 -26.29 6.44
N LYS A 275 8.82 -26.67 6.63
CA LYS A 275 8.39 -27.43 7.82
C LYS A 275 9.10 -28.77 7.89
N LYS A 276 9.20 -29.51 6.76
CA LYS A 276 9.93 -30.78 6.66
C LYS A 276 11.43 -30.62 6.96
N ALA A 277 12.03 -29.52 6.55
CA ALA A 277 13.45 -29.19 6.77
C ALA A 277 13.73 -28.61 8.19
N ASP A 278 12.73 -28.47 9.04
CA ASP A 278 12.79 -27.79 10.34
C ASP A 278 13.41 -26.37 10.27
N VAL A 279 13.02 -25.60 9.26
CA VAL A 279 13.41 -24.21 9.11
C VAL A 279 12.28 -23.32 9.63
N LYS A 280 12.46 -22.69 10.79
CA LYS A 280 11.42 -21.93 11.49
C LYS A 280 11.51 -20.43 11.23
N ARG A 281 10.36 -19.72 11.27
CA ARG A 281 10.26 -18.26 11.18
C ARG A 281 10.99 -17.66 9.96
N PHE A 282 10.94 -18.35 8.82
CA PHE A 282 11.59 -17.94 7.60
C PHE A 282 10.56 -17.81 6.48
N ARG A 283 10.66 -16.79 5.66
CA ARG A 283 9.77 -16.52 4.51
C ARG A 283 10.59 -16.58 3.23
N PHE A 284 9.96 -16.80 2.11
CA PHE A 284 10.66 -16.76 0.82
C PHE A 284 11.43 -15.44 0.59
N HIS A 285 10.87 -14.31 1.06
CA HIS A 285 11.54 -13.00 0.97
C HIS A 285 12.83 -12.92 1.80
N ASP A 286 12.97 -13.73 2.83
CA ASP A 286 14.15 -13.74 3.70
C ASP A 286 15.38 -14.38 3.03
N LEU A 287 15.21 -15.07 1.87
CA LEU A 287 16.31 -15.44 0.96
C LEU A 287 17.08 -14.22 0.46
N ARG A 288 16.39 -13.10 0.24
CA ARG A 288 17.02 -11.82 -0.10
C ARG A 288 17.81 -11.23 1.08
N HIS A 289 17.30 -11.37 2.30
CA HIS A 289 18.08 -11.00 3.50
C HIS A 289 19.31 -11.92 3.64
N THR A 290 19.18 -13.21 3.35
CA THR A 290 20.31 -14.16 3.31
C THR A 290 21.38 -13.73 2.32
N PHE A 291 21.00 -13.30 1.10
CA PHE A 291 21.93 -12.75 0.12
C PHE A 291 22.69 -11.53 0.66
N ALA A 292 21.95 -10.55 1.21
CA ALA A 292 22.57 -9.34 1.75
C ALA A 292 23.52 -9.64 2.92
N THR A 293 23.09 -10.47 3.87
CA THR A 293 23.92 -10.88 5.01
C THR A 293 25.19 -11.59 4.56
N ARG A 294 25.12 -12.48 3.58
CA ARG A 294 26.29 -13.18 3.02
C ARG A 294 27.29 -12.24 2.34
N LEU A 295 26.79 -11.21 1.65
CA LEU A 295 27.68 -10.18 1.08
C LEU A 295 28.43 -9.41 2.19
N VAL A 296 27.72 -9.00 3.25
CA VAL A 296 28.34 -8.34 4.39
C VAL A 296 29.37 -9.24 5.07
N GLN A 297 29.04 -10.51 5.31
CA GLN A 297 29.96 -11.49 5.89
C GLN A 297 31.18 -11.78 5.01
N ALA A 298 31.04 -11.62 3.69
CA ALA A 298 32.15 -11.71 2.74
C ALA A 298 32.96 -10.40 2.61
N GLY A 299 32.69 -9.39 3.44
CA GLY A 299 33.43 -8.12 3.47
C GLY A 299 32.96 -7.09 2.45
N ALA A 300 31.83 -7.28 1.77
CA ALA A 300 31.30 -6.27 0.87
C ALA A 300 30.83 -5.02 1.66
N ASP A 301 31.17 -3.84 1.16
CA ASP A 301 30.72 -2.59 1.74
C ASP A 301 29.21 -2.38 1.58
N ILE A 302 28.63 -1.54 2.44
CA ILE A 302 27.17 -1.35 2.51
C ILE A 302 26.58 -0.76 1.22
N TYR A 303 27.35 0.06 0.51
CA TYR A 303 26.93 0.64 -0.77
C TYR A 303 26.82 -0.44 -1.85
N THR A 304 27.80 -1.32 -1.93
CA THR A 304 27.78 -2.51 -2.82
C THR A 304 26.61 -3.41 -2.50
N VAL A 305 26.34 -3.69 -1.20
CA VAL A 305 25.20 -4.50 -0.78
C VAL A 305 23.87 -3.82 -1.17
N GLN A 306 23.73 -2.51 -0.99
CA GLN A 306 22.54 -1.76 -1.40
C GLN A 306 22.35 -1.79 -2.92
N LYS A 307 23.42 -1.61 -3.68
CA LYS A 307 23.40 -1.62 -5.15
C LYS A 307 23.00 -3.01 -5.68
N LEU A 308 23.68 -4.05 -5.26
CA LEU A 308 23.38 -5.43 -5.67
C LEU A 308 22.00 -5.89 -5.16
N GLY A 309 21.67 -5.56 -3.92
CA GLY A 309 20.37 -5.84 -3.34
C GLY A 309 19.25 -4.94 -3.87
N ARG A 310 19.52 -3.90 -4.69
CA ARG A 310 18.50 -2.95 -5.20
C ARG A 310 17.61 -2.39 -4.09
N GLY A 311 18.22 -2.13 -2.93
CA GLY A 311 17.57 -1.46 -1.81
C GLY A 311 17.41 0.03 -2.12
N LYS A 312 16.23 0.62 -1.85
CA LYS A 312 16.14 2.09 -1.81
C LYS A 312 17.09 2.58 -0.71
N ARG A 313 17.76 3.72 -0.94
CA ARG A 313 18.53 4.39 0.12
C ARG A 313 17.66 4.50 1.36
N SER A 314 17.93 3.68 2.37
CA SER A 314 17.43 3.92 3.71
C SER A 314 18.23 5.12 4.24
N ARG A 315 17.54 6.15 4.71
CA ARG A 315 18.18 7.13 5.58
C ARG A 315 18.52 6.37 6.88
N TRP A 316 19.77 6.05 7.03
CA TRP A 316 20.37 5.65 8.32
C TRP A 316 20.71 6.93 9.09
#